data_064af1b5dfaee08ee31de8ff830cf5f4
#
_entry.id   064af1b5dfaee08ee31de8ff830cf5f4
#
_cell.length_a   1.000
_cell.length_b   1.000
_cell.length_c   1.000
_cell.angle_alpha   90.00
_cell.angle_beta   90.00
_cell.angle_gamma   90.00
#
_symmetry.space_group_name_H-M   'P 1'
#
loop_
_entity.id
_entity.type
_entity.pdbx_description
1 polymer ?
#
loop_
_entity_poly.entity_id
_entity_poly.type
_entity_poly.pdbx_seq_one_letter_code
_entity_poly.pdbx_strand_id
1 'polypeptide(L)'
;DERVVCMERTNIRHVTIEDTKEFADFASIDVSFISLKLVLPKCKELIRENGEVVALIKPQFEAGREKVGKKGVVREKSTHIEVIQMISDFAVESGFEILDLDYSPIKGPEGNIEYLIHLKVTSEPFEFNRENHNKKILEVVEASHNLSK
;
A
#
# COMPACT_ATOMS: atom_id res chain seq x y z
N ASP A 1 8.67 -7.46 -22.96
CA ASP A 1 7.29 -7.50 -22.52
C ASP A 1 7.17 -7.40 -21.02
N GLU A 2 6.43 -6.42 -20.59
CA GLU A 2 6.15 -6.26 -19.18
C GLU A 2 4.98 -7.15 -18.79
N ARG A 3 5.21 -7.94 -17.76
CA ARG A 3 4.13 -8.74 -17.19
C ARG A 3 3.57 -8.00 -16.00
N VAL A 4 2.33 -7.57 -16.13
CA VAL A 4 1.66 -6.76 -15.12
C VAL A 4 0.51 -7.55 -14.52
N VAL A 5 0.43 -7.53 -13.20
CA VAL A 5 -0.70 -8.11 -12.48
C VAL A 5 -1.50 -6.98 -11.85
N CYS A 6 -2.78 -6.92 -12.17
CA CYS A 6 -3.70 -5.96 -11.56
C CYS A 6 -4.56 -6.68 -10.54
N MET A 7 -4.54 -6.21 -9.32
CA MET A 7 -5.28 -6.82 -8.22
C MET A 7 -6.38 -5.88 -7.76
N GLU A 8 -7.55 -6.05 -8.38
CA GLU A 8 -8.73 -5.26 -8.06
C GLU A 8 -9.86 -6.19 -7.68
N ARG A 9 -10.48 -5.92 -6.54
CA ARG A 9 -11.71 -6.60 -6.13
C ARG A 9 -11.66 -8.13 -6.15
N THR A 10 -10.49 -8.72 -6.36
CA THR A 10 -10.31 -10.17 -6.40
C THR A 10 -9.89 -10.67 -5.03
N ASN A 11 -10.28 -11.87 -4.69
CA ASN A 11 -9.79 -12.47 -3.45
C ASN A 11 -8.37 -12.96 -3.70
N ILE A 12 -7.43 -12.05 -3.57
CA ILE A 12 -6.02 -12.27 -3.89
C ILE A 12 -5.41 -13.43 -3.09
N ARG A 13 -6.00 -13.78 -1.95
CA ARG A 13 -5.48 -14.88 -1.11
C ARG A 13 -5.52 -16.22 -1.81
N HIS A 14 -6.34 -16.35 -2.85
CA HIS A 14 -6.47 -17.60 -3.60
C HIS A 14 -5.74 -17.60 -4.93
N VAL A 15 -5.11 -16.48 -5.30
CA VAL A 15 -4.35 -16.42 -6.55
C VAL A 15 -2.96 -17.02 -6.30
N THR A 16 -2.48 -17.83 -7.23
CA THR A 16 -1.16 -18.49 -7.14
C THR A 16 -0.41 -18.31 -8.46
N ILE A 17 0.89 -18.68 -8.44
CA ILE A 17 1.70 -18.68 -9.66
C ILE A 17 1.10 -19.60 -10.71
N GLU A 18 0.48 -20.69 -10.28
CA GLU A 18 -0.15 -21.63 -11.22
C GLU A 18 -1.27 -20.96 -12.00
N ASP A 19 -1.98 -20.03 -11.38
CA ASP A 19 -3.04 -19.29 -12.05
C ASP A 19 -2.49 -18.31 -13.07
N THR A 20 -1.32 -17.73 -12.81
CA THR A 20 -0.69 -16.76 -13.71
C THR A 20 0.30 -17.40 -14.67
N LYS A 21 0.80 -18.58 -14.33
CA LYS A 21 1.77 -19.37 -15.09
C LYS A 21 3.18 -18.80 -15.15
N GLU A 22 3.38 -17.56 -14.77
CA GLU A 22 4.70 -16.92 -14.78
C GLU A 22 4.74 -15.83 -13.71
N PHE A 23 5.97 -15.49 -13.31
CA PHE A 23 6.18 -14.37 -12.40
C PHE A 23 5.96 -13.05 -13.15
N ALA A 24 5.28 -12.12 -12.52
CA ALA A 24 5.07 -10.80 -13.08
C ALA A 24 6.25 -9.88 -12.76
N ASP A 25 6.44 -8.87 -13.59
CA ASP A 25 7.44 -7.83 -13.39
C ASP A 25 6.91 -6.67 -12.56
N PHE A 26 5.61 -6.48 -12.57
CA PHE A 26 4.97 -5.35 -11.93
C PHE A 26 3.57 -5.75 -11.46
N ALA A 27 3.17 -5.18 -10.31
CA ALA A 27 1.80 -5.34 -9.83
C ALA A 27 1.23 -3.99 -9.45
N SER A 28 -0.04 -3.83 -9.72
CA SER A 28 -0.82 -2.68 -9.29
C SER A 28 -1.92 -3.21 -8.37
N ILE A 29 -2.03 -2.67 -7.16
CA ILE A 29 -2.97 -3.15 -6.15
C ILE A 29 -3.96 -2.06 -5.78
N ASP A 30 -5.23 -2.32 -6.03
CA ASP A 30 -6.34 -1.46 -5.61
C ASP A 30 -7.45 -2.36 -5.11
N VAL A 31 -7.43 -2.66 -3.81
CA VAL A 31 -8.39 -3.58 -3.19
C VAL A 31 -9.16 -2.86 -2.09
N SER A 32 -10.40 -3.27 -1.90
CA SER A 32 -11.30 -2.70 -0.89
C SER A 32 -11.74 -3.78 0.09
N PHE A 33 -11.99 -3.37 1.33
CA PHE A 33 -12.50 -4.24 2.39
C PHE A 33 -11.52 -5.33 2.82
N ILE A 34 -10.23 -5.15 2.53
CA ILE A 34 -9.20 -6.08 2.93
C ILE A 34 -7.91 -5.29 3.17
N SER A 35 -7.13 -5.72 4.16
CA SER A 35 -5.87 -5.06 4.47
C SER A 35 -4.77 -5.48 3.51
N LEU A 36 -3.89 -4.53 3.17
CA LEU A 36 -2.69 -4.83 2.41
C LEU A 36 -1.80 -5.86 3.11
N LYS A 37 -1.93 -6.00 4.42
CA LYS A 37 -1.20 -7.05 5.16
C LYS A 37 -1.55 -8.45 4.68
N LEU A 38 -2.76 -8.63 4.16
CA LEU A 38 -3.18 -9.92 3.61
C LEU A 38 -2.83 -10.04 2.13
N VAL A 39 -2.74 -8.93 1.44
CA VAL A 39 -2.54 -8.91 -0.01
C VAL A 39 -1.06 -8.94 -0.39
N LEU A 40 -0.22 -8.19 0.31
CA LEU A 40 1.19 -8.06 -0.04
C LEU A 40 1.96 -9.39 -0.04
N PRO A 41 1.77 -10.29 0.95
CA PRO A 41 2.47 -11.59 0.90
C PRO A 41 2.11 -12.40 -0.35
N LYS A 42 0.84 -12.38 -0.74
CA LYS A 42 0.41 -13.10 -1.94
C LYS A 42 0.96 -12.44 -3.19
N CYS A 43 0.98 -11.12 -3.22
CA CYS A 43 1.55 -10.36 -4.31
C CYS A 43 3.03 -10.71 -4.49
N LYS A 44 3.76 -10.84 -3.38
CA LYS A 44 5.17 -11.18 -3.43
C LYS A 44 5.42 -12.53 -4.11
N GLU A 45 4.51 -13.48 -3.93
CA GLU A 45 4.62 -14.79 -4.59
C GLU A 45 4.48 -14.70 -6.10
N LEU A 46 3.82 -13.65 -6.59
CA LEU A 46 3.53 -13.49 -8.01
C LEU A 46 4.53 -12.59 -8.73
N ILE A 47 5.37 -11.88 -7.99
CA ILE A 47 6.31 -10.91 -8.54
C ILE A 47 7.72 -11.46 -8.44
N ARG A 48 8.47 -11.33 -9.53
CA ARG A 48 9.85 -11.78 -9.54
C ARG A 48 10.75 -10.89 -8.71
N GLU A 49 11.96 -11.38 -8.45
CA GLU A 49 12.99 -10.60 -7.75
C GLU A 49 13.22 -9.28 -8.49
N ASN A 50 13.29 -8.18 -7.74
CA ASN A 50 13.44 -6.82 -8.25
C ASN A 50 12.21 -6.30 -9.00
N GLY A 51 11.13 -7.07 -9.06
CA GLY A 51 9.87 -6.58 -9.59
C GLY A 51 9.26 -5.52 -8.68
N GLU A 52 8.39 -4.69 -9.23
CA GLU A 52 7.86 -3.54 -8.50
C GLU A 52 6.37 -3.64 -8.29
N VAL A 53 5.92 -2.99 -7.22
CA VAL A 53 4.52 -2.99 -6.81
C VAL A 53 4.12 -1.56 -6.49
N VAL A 54 2.97 -1.14 -7.01
CA VAL A 54 2.35 0.11 -6.57
C VAL A 54 1.03 -0.26 -5.92
N ALA A 55 0.83 0.12 -4.66
CA ALA A 55 -0.36 -0.23 -3.92
C ALA A 55 -1.03 1.02 -3.36
N LEU A 56 -2.35 1.01 -3.36
CA LEU A 56 -3.13 2.06 -2.71
C LEU A 56 -3.33 1.70 -1.24
N ILE A 57 -2.92 2.60 -0.36
CA ILE A 57 -3.19 2.50 1.06
C ILE A 57 -4.50 3.23 1.31
N LYS A 58 -5.48 2.52 1.81
CA LYS A 58 -6.81 3.05 2.07
C LYS A 58 -7.07 3.03 3.56
N PRO A 59 -6.86 4.15 4.26
CA PRO A 59 -6.99 4.16 5.72
C PRO A 59 -8.34 3.64 6.23
N GLN A 60 -9.40 3.85 5.47
CA GLN A 60 -10.73 3.38 5.85
C GLN A 60 -10.82 1.86 5.96
N PHE A 61 -9.91 1.12 5.33
CA PHE A 61 -9.87 -0.34 5.41
C PHE A 61 -8.69 -0.87 6.22
N GLU A 62 -7.83 0.03 6.72
CA GLU A 62 -6.64 -0.34 7.49
C GLU A 62 -6.76 0.04 8.96
N ALA A 63 -7.48 1.12 9.26
CA ALA A 63 -7.65 1.57 10.62
C ALA A 63 -8.71 0.72 11.34
N GLY A 64 -8.61 0.65 12.66
CA GLY A 64 -9.63 -0.02 13.45
C GLY A 64 -10.97 0.72 13.37
N ARG A 65 -12.07 0.00 13.64
CA ARG A 65 -13.41 0.57 13.54
C ARG A 65 -13.58 1.85 14.36
N GLU A 66 -12.93 1.92 15.51
CA GLU A 66 -13.04 3.06 16.40
C GLU A 66 -12.46 4.34 15.80
N LYS A 67 -11.63 4.20 14.77
CA LYS A 67 -11.00 5.34 14.11
C LYS A 67 -11.65 5.72 12.79
N VAL A 68 -12.67 4.96 12.40
CA VAL A 68 -13.42 5.23 11.18
C VAL A 68 -14.72 5.91 11.57
N GLY A 69 -14.94 7.10 11.04
CA GLY A 69 -16.13 7.88 11.38
C GLY A 69 -17.36 7.42 10.62
N LYS A 70 -18.43 8.21 10.75
CA LYS A 70 -19.66 7.96 10.02
C LYS A 70 -19.38 7.95 8.53
N LYS A 71 -20.11 7.14 7.78
CA LYS A 71 -19.96 6.97 6.33
C LYS A 71 -18.66 6.32 5.93
N GLY A 72 -17.94 5.72 6.87
CA GLY A 72 -16.69 5.01 6.55
C GLY A 72 -15.55 5.93 6.19
N VAL A 73 -15.44 7.10 6.83
CA VAL A 73 -14.41 8.08 6.51
C VAL A 73 -13.40 8.21 7.65
N VAL A 74 -12.11 8.16 7.31
CA VAL A 74 -11.01 8.44 8.24
C VAL A 74 -10.54 9.86 7.97
N ARG A 75 -10.66 10.73 8.97
CA ARG A 75 -10.37 12.16 8.80
C ARG A 75 -9.11 12.65 9.48
N GLU A 76 -8.66 11.99 10.54
CA GLU A 76 -7.56 12.49 11.34
C GLU A 76 -6.19 12.20 10.75
N LYS A 77 -5.32 13.23 10.74
CA LYS A 77 -3.95 13.10 10.28
C LYS A 77 -3.21 12.02 11.04
N SER A 78 -3.39 11.96 12.36
CA SER A 78 -2.70 10.98 13.20
C SER A 78 -3.05 9.56 12.79
N THR A 79 -4.30 9.30 12.41
CA THR A 79 -4.72 7.99 11.95
C THR A 79 -4.09 7.66 10.60
N HIS A 80 -4.05 8.64 9.69
CA HIS A 80 -3.38 8.45 8.40
C HIS A 80 -1.91 8.10 8.59
N ILE A 81 -1.23 8.82 9.49
CA ILE A 81 0.19 8.56 9.78
C ILE A 81 0.39 7.15 10.34
N GLU A 82 -0.43 6.76 11.31
CA GLU A 82 -0.35 5.42 11.91
C GLU A 82 -0.54 4.32 10.88
N VAL A 83 -1.53 4.47 10.00
CA VAL A 83 -1.82 3.48 8.97
C VAL A 83 -0.64 3.34 8.01
N ILE A 84 -0.09 4.46 7.55
CA ILE A 84 1.04 4.42 6.61
C ILE A 84 2.27 3.81 7.29
N GLN A 85 2.52 4.14 8.55
CA GLN A 85 3.64 3.53 9.30
C GLN A 85 3.46 2.02 9.43
N MET A 86 2.25 1.59 9.76
CA MET A 86 1.94 0.16 9.91
C MET A 86 2.18 -0.60 8.61
N ILE A 87 1.68 -0.08 7.50
CA ILE A 87 1.84 -0.73 6.21
C ILE A 87 3.30 -0.71 5.76
N SER A 88 4.00 0.41 5.99
CA SER A 88 5.42 0.53 5.65
C SER A 88 6.27 -0.48 6.41
N ASP A 89 6.05 -0.59 7.72
CA ASP A 89 6.79 -1.56 8.54
C ASP A 89 6.51 -2.99 8.10
N PHE A 90 5.25 -3.29 7.83
CA PHE A 90 4.87 -4.62 7.37
C PHE A 90 5.54 -4.94 6.02
N ALA A 91 5.56 -3.99 5.10
CA ALA A 91 6.17 -4.19 3.78
C ALA A 91 7.67 -4.49 3.92
N VAL A 92 8.38 -3.70 4.73
CA VAL A 92 9.81 -3.91 4.93
C VAL A 92 10.08 -5.27 5.56
N GLU A 93 9.30 -5.65 6.57
CA GLU A 93 9.45 -6.94 7.22
C GLU A 93 9.14 -8.11 6.28
N SER A 94 8.32 -7.86 5.29
CA SER A 94 7.91 -8.90 4.33
C SER A 94 8.83 -9.01 3.11
N GLY A 95 9.91 -8.24 3.08
CA GLY A 95 10.88 -8.34 1.99
C GLY A 95 10.62 -7.38 0.84
N PHE A 96 9.99 -6.25 1.12
CA PHE A 96 9.82 -5.18 0.14
C PHE A 96 10.68 -3.99 0.53
N GLU A 97 11.36 -3.42 -0.45
CA GLU A 97 12.03 -2.14 -0.28
C GLU A 97 11.07 -1.03 -0.69
N ILE A 98 10.95 0.01 0.12
CA ILE A 98 10.07 1.14 -0.20
C ILE A 98 10.83 2.10 -1.09
N LEU A 99 10.31 2.30 -2.30
CA LEU A 99 10.93 3.18 -3.28
C LEU A 99 10.36 4.59 -3.22
N ASP A 100 9.07 4.72 -2.94
CA ASP A 100 8.45 6.03 -2.86
C ASP A 100 7.11 5.94 -2.13
N LEU A 101 6.62 7.10 -1.71
CA LEU A 101 5.35 7.24 -1.04
C LEU A 101 4.76 8.60 -1.42
N ASP A 102 3.48 8.61 -1.77
CA ASP A 102 2.80 9.86 -2.09
C ASP A 102 1.31 9.72 -1.78
N TYR A 103 0.57 10.82 -1.82
CA TYR A 103 -0.88 10.75 -1.71
C TYR A 103 -1.48 10.56 -3.09
N SER A 104 -2.66 9.92 -3.12
CA SER A 104 -3.37 9.75 -4.39
C SER A 104 -4.05 11.06 -4.79
N PRO A 105 -3.97 11.48 -6.04
CA PRO A 105 -4.67 12.68 -6.49
C PRO A 105 -6.19 12.47 -6.57
N ILE A 106 -6.63 11.22 -6.54
CA ILE A 106 -8.04 10.87 -6.59
C ILE A 106 -8.45 10.38 -5.21
N LYS A 107 -9.51 10.96 -4.65
CA LYS A 107 -10.02 10.53 -3.35
C LYS A 107 -10.90 9.30 -3.50
N GLY A 108 -10.92 8.49 -2.45
CA GLY A 108 -11.79 7.33 -2.37
C GLY A 108 -13.20 7.69 -1.98
N PRO A 109 -14.02 6.69 -1.65
CA PRO A 109 -15.43 6.91 -1.29
C PRO A 109 -15.60 7.92 -0.17
N GLU A 110 -16.63 8.75 -0.28
CA GLU A 110 -16.98 9.77 0.71
C GLU A 110 -15.87 10.76 0.99
N GLY A 111 -14.91 10.91 0.04
CA GLY A 111 -13.81 11.85 0.19
C GLY A 111 -12.64 11.33 1.00
N ASN A 112 -12.53 10.03 1.22
CA ASN A 112 -11.38 9.46 1.90
C ASN A 112 -10.08 9.78 1.15
N ILE A 113 -9.07 10.23 1.88
CA ILE A 113 -7.74 10.44 1.33
C ILE A 113 -7.04 9.09 1.30
N GLU A 114 -6.46 8.75 0.15
CA GLU A 114 -5.73 7.50 -0.03
C GLU A 114 -4.29 7.79 -0.43
N TYR A 115 -3.41 6.82 -0.23
CA TYR A 115 -1.98 7.01 -0.46
C TYR A 115 -1.44 5.95 -1.39
N LEU A 116 -0.36 6.29 -2.09
CA LEU A 116 0.31 5.35 -2.99
C LEU A 116 1.66 4.99 -2.38
N ILE A 117 1.93 3.70 -2.26
CA ILE A 117 3.23 3.23 -1.84
C ILE A 117 3.84 2.42 -2.98
N HIS A 118 5.10 2.76 -3.32
CA HIS A 118 5.84 2.11 -4.40
C HIS A 118 6.90 1.23 -3.78
N LEU A 119 6.86 -0.05 -4.10
CA LEU A 119 7.67 -1.08 -3.46
C LEU A 119 8.46 -1.87 -4.50
N LYS A 120 9.55 -2.48 -4.06
CA LYS A 120 10.32 -3.41 -4.87
C LYS A 120 10.47 -4.72 -4.09
N VAL A 121 10.20 -5.84 -4.75
CA VAL A 121 10.39 -7.16 -4.15
C VAL A 121 11.89 -7.46 -4.11
N THR A 122 12.42 -7.76 -2.95
CA THR A 122 13.83 -8.07 -2.82
C THR A 122 14.07 -9.13 -1.76
N SER A 123 14.99 -10.05 -2.05
CA SER A 123 15.49 -11.02 -1.09
C SER A 123 16.85 -10.58 -0.54
N GLU A 124 17.42 -9.51 -1.09
CA GLU A 124 18.71 -9.02 -0.65
C GLU A 124 18.58 -8.01 0.47
N PRO A 125 19.55 -7.91 1.36
CA PRO A 125 19.53 -6.90 2.40
C PRO A 125 19.51 -5.50 1.81
N PHE A 126 18.78 -4.60 2.45
CA PHE A 126 18.74 -3.19 2.07
C PHE A 126 18.64 -2.36 3.34
N GLU A 127 19.06 -1.12 3.25
CA GLU A 127 18.95 -0.21 4.37
C GLU A 127 17.58 0.46 4.37
N PHE A 128 16.92 0.44 5.52
CA PHE A 128 15.68 1.18 5.69
C PHE A 128 15.90 2.23 6.76
N ASN A 129 15.93 3.49 6.36
CA ASN A 129 16.06 4.59 7.30
C ASN A 129 14.68 5.00 7.78
N ARG A 130 14.28 4.44 8.91
CA ARG A 130 12.94 4.67 9.48
C ARG A 130 12.70 6.15 9.77
N GLU A 131 13.71 6.83 10.27
CA GLU A 131 13.59 8.25 10.60
C GLU A 131 13.28 9.10 9.37
N ASN A 132 14.03 8.89 8.29
CA ASN A 132 13.78 9.60 7.04
C ASN A 132 12.42 9.24 6.45
N HIS A 133 12.05 7.96 6.53
CA HIS A 133 10.76 7.52 6.03
C HIS A 133 9.61 8.15 6.82
N ASN A 134 9.74 8.24 8.13
CA ASN A 134 8.72 8.88 8.96
C ASN A 134 8.58 10.37 8.62
N LYS A 135 9.69 11.05 8.31
CA LYS A 135 9.62 12.44 7.84
C LYS A 135 8.85 12.53 6.53
N LYS A 136 9.09 11.60 5.61
CA LYS A 136 8.36 11.55 4.35
C LYS A 136 6.87 11.34 4.59
N ILE A 137 6.51 10.44 5.52
CA ILE A 137 5.12 10.21 5.86
C ILE A 137 4.45 11.50 6.34
N LEU A 138 5.12 12.23 7.23
CA LEU A 138 4.56 13.48 7.75
C LEU A 138 4.35 14.50 6.63
N GLU A 139 5.32 14.63 5.73
CA GLU A 139 5.20 15.55 4.60
C GLU A 139 4.05 15.18 3.68
N VAL A 140 3.93 13.89 3.36
CA VAL A 140 2.88 13.41 2.45
C VAL A 140 1.49 13.59 3.06
N VAL A 141 1.35 13.25 4.35
CA VAL A 141 0.06 13.41 5.04
C VAL A 141 -0.33 14.90 5.12
N GLU A 142 0.63 15.74 5.47
CA GLU A 142 0.37 17.17 5.55
C GLU A 142 -0.06 17.73 4.19
N ALA A 143 0.64 17.35 3.13
CA ALA A 143 0.30 17.80 1.78
C ALA A 143 -1.10 17.33 1.36
N SER A 144 -1.44 16.07 1.67
CA SER A 144 -2.74 15.52 1.30
C SER A 144 -3.88 16.26 2.01
N HIS A 145 -3.69 16.63 3.26
CA HIS A 145 -4.72 17.35 4.01
C HIS A 145 -4.84 18.81 3.57
N ASN A 146 -3.76 19.43 3.17
CA ASN A 146 -3.80 20.80 2.69
C ASN A 146 -4.59 20.93 1.39
N LEU A 147 -4.47 19.95 0.50
CA LEU A 147 -5.22 19.95 -0.75
C LEU A 147 -6.71 19.60 -0.56
N SER A 148 -7.06 19.06 0.60
CA SER A 148 -8.43 18.63 0.89
C SER A 148 -9.30 19.74 1.44
N LYS A 149 -8.74 20.88 1.72
CA LYS A 149 -9.48 22.02 2.26
C LYS A 149 -10.30 22.72 1.18
#